data_69d5d1a2b2f4f83fe6673dedada83a8f
#
_entry.id   69d5d1a2b2f4f83fe6673dedada83a8f
#
_cell.length_a   1.000
_cell.length_b   1.000
_cell.length_c   1.000
_cell.angle_alpha   90.00
_cell.angle_beta   90.00
_cell.angle_gamma   90.00
#
_symmetry.space_group_name_H-M   'P 1'
#
loop_
_entity.id
_entity.type
_entity.pdbx_description
1 polymer ?
#
loop_
_entity_poly.entity_id
_entity_poly.type
_entity_poly.pdbx_seq_one_letter_code
_entity_poly.pdbx_strand_id
1 'polypeptide(L)'
;GGDFSGNRLNYDTTEKLTGERLEAGQFILAAGSFESRGLMSNYQKVYEPIFGLDIDADADREKWTEYYFFDAQPYMKYGVKTDDRLHALIDGKPIENLYAAGSVLSGHNAVKLGDRQGVDMLTALEVANNILNRR
;
A
#
# COMPACT_ATOMS: atom_id res chain seq x y z
N GLY A 1 5.51 -9.98 -8.58
CA GLY A 1 6.36 -9.82 -7.39
C GLY A 1 7.61 -9.01 -7.67
N GLY A 2 8.18 -8.46 -6.63
CA GLY A 2 9.36 -7.59 -6.71
C GLY A 2 10.66 -8.33 -6.47
N ASP A 3 11.72 -7.89 -7.14
CA ASP A 3 13.09 -8.31 -6.88
C ASP A 3 13.83 -7.17 -6.17
N PHE A 4 14.33 -7.43 -4.97
CA PHE A 4 14.95 -6.43 -4.11
C PHE A 4 16.45 -6.71 -3.91
N SER A 5 17.24 -5.63 -3.91
CA SER A 5 18.63 -5.65 -3.45
C SER A 5 18.73 -4.70 -2.25
N GLY A 6 18.82 -5.28 -1.04
CA GLY A 6 18.74 -4.52 0.19
C GLY A 6 17.41 -3.76 0.30
N ASN A 7 17.48 -2.43 0.37
CA ASN A 7 16.30 -1.54 0.47
C ASN A 7 15.92 -0.90 -0.88
N ARG A 8 16.28 -1.52 -2.00
CA ARG A 8 15.98 -1.03 -3.33
C ARG A 8 15.28 -2.08 -4.17
N LEU A 9 14.18 -1.67 -4.83
CA LEU A 9 13.46 -2.50 -5.80
C LEU A 9 14.15 -2.40 -7.17
N ASN A 10 14.60 -3.54 -7.69
CA ASN A 10 15.26 -3.62 -8.98
C ASN A 10 14.27 -3.71 -10.15
N TYR A 11 13.30 -4.61 -10.03
CA TYR A 11 12.24 -4.76 -11.02
C TYR A 11 11.02 -5.44 -10.39
N ASP A 12 9.87 -5.25 -11.02
CA ASP A 12 8.64 -5.97 -10.73
C ASP A 12 8.35 -6.98 -11.84
N THR A 13 7.87 -8.15 -11.48
CA THR A 13 7.46 -9.20 -12.42
C THR A 13 5.95 -9.28 -12.47
N THR A 14 5.38 -9.11 -13.66
CA THR A 14 3.93 -9.23 -13.84
C THR A 14 3.47 -10.67 -13.66
N GLU A 15 2.25 -10.87 -13.13
CA GLU A 15 1.64 -12.19 -12.99
C GLU A 15 1.12 -12.78 -14.30
N LYS A 16 1.38 -12.12 -15.42
CA LYS A 16 1.04 -12.66 -16.73
C LYS A 16 1.87 -13.91 -17.05
N LEU A 17 1.32 -14.78 -17.88
CA LEU A 17 1.95 -16.03 -18.30
C LEU A 17 3.39 -15.88 -18.81
N THR A 18 3.77 -14.69 -19.25
CA THR A 18 5.11 -14.41 -19.79
C THR A 18 6.13 -13.95 -18.75
N GLY A 19 5.69 -13.62 -17.52
CA GLY A 19 6.59 -13.15 -16.45
C GLY A 19 7.40 -11.91 -16.83
N GLU A 20 6.75 -10.95 -17.48
CA GLU A 20 7.39 -9.75 -18.01
C GLU A 20 7.99 -8.89 -16.89
N ARG A 21 9.24 -8.47 -17.01
CA ARG A 21 9.92 -7.60 -16.07
C ARG A 21 9.59 -6.14 -16.35
N LEU A 22 9.25 -5.41 -15.27
CA LEU A 22 9.06 -3.97 -15.31
C LEU A 22 10.22 -3.32 -14.56
N GLU A 23 11.10 -2.63 -15.29
CA GLU A 23 12.24 -1.94 -14.72
C GLU A 23 12.03 -0.43 -14.75
N ALA A 24 12.36 0.22 -13.65
CA ALA A 24 12.26 1.67 -13.50
C ALA A 24 13.23 2.15 -12.41
N GLY A 25 13.55 3.44 -12.40
CA GLY A 25 14.32 4.06 -11.32
C GLY A 25 13.48 4.25 -10.07
N GLN A 26 12.19 4.52 -10.24
CA GLN A 26 11.21 4.74 -9.18
C GLN A 26 9.93 3.97 -9.46
N PHE A 27 9.30 3.46 -8.40
CA PHE A 27 8.04 2.72 -8.47
C PHE A 27 7.01 3.35 -7.53
N ILE A 28 5.76 3.36 -7.96
CA ILE A 28 4.63 3.84 -7.15
C ILE A 28 3.57 2.76 -7.10
N LEU A 29 3.22 2.31 -5.89
CA LEU A 29 2.11 1.40 -5.65
C LEU A 29 0.84 2.22 -5.40
N ALA A 30 -0.11 2.13 -6.31
CA ALA A 30 -1.41 2.80 -6.23
C ALA A 30 -2.54 1.80 -6.50
N ALA A 31 -2.46 0.64 -5.88
CA ALA A 31 -3.34 -0.50 -6.17
C ALA A 31 -4.71 -0.44 -5.48
N GLY A 32 -4.96 0.58 -4.67
CA GLY A 32 -6.17 0.69 -3.88
C GLY A 32 -6.17 -0.20 -2.63
N SER A 33 -7.34 -0.36 -2.02
CA SER A 33 -7.52 -1.16 -0.80
C SER A 33 -8.11 -2.54 -1.11
N PHE A 34 -8.91 -3.08 -0.18
CA PHE A 34 -9.53 -4.40 -0.34
C PHE A 34 -10.43 -4.53 -1.58
N GLU A 35 -11.18 -3.50 -1.92
CA GLU A 35 -12.11 -3.53 -3.06
C GLU A 35 -11.40 -3.75 -4.40
N SER A 36 -10.24 -3.16 -4.56
CA SER A 36 -9.42 -3.29 -5.78
C SER A 36 -8.32 -4.34 -5.67
N ARG A 37 -8.32 -5.12 -4.59
CA ARG A 37 -7.33 -6.17 -4.32
C ARG A 37 -5.91 -5.65 -4.13
N GLY A 38 -5.74 -4.38 -3.84
CA GLY A 38 -4.45 -3.83 -3.40
C GLY A 38 -4.04 -4.34 -2.03
N LEU A 39 -5.04 -4.70 -1.21
CA LEU A 39 -4.89 -5.45 0.03
C LEU A 39 -5.73 -6.71 -0.05
N MET A 40 -5.23 -7.78 0.53
CA MET A 40 -5.94 -9.05 0.64
C MET A 40 -5.88 -9.57 2.08
N SER A 41 -6.81 -10.42 2.42
CA SER A 41 -6.79 -11.11 3.70
C SER A 41 -6.94 -12.62 3.50
N ASN A 42 -6.25 -13.37 4.31
CA ASN A 42 -6.51 -14.79 4.49
C ASN A 42 -7.04 -15.05 5.91
N TYR A 43 -7.07 -16.31 6.31
CA TYR A 43 -7.57 -16.70 7.62
C TYR A 43 -6.74 -16.13 8.79
N GLN A 44 -5.49 -15.78 8.56
CA GLN A 44 -4.52 -15.39 9.60
C GLN A 44 -4.15 -13.92 9.59
N LYS A 45 -4.09 -13.27 8.40
CA LYS A 45 -3.55 -11.91 8.28
C LYS A 45 -4.10 -11.14 7.10
N VAL A 46 -3.94 -9.81 7.16
CA VAL A 46 -4.03 -8.90 6.01
C VAL A 46 -2.65 -8.79 5.38
N TYR A 47 -2.57 -8.75 4.07
CA TYR A 47 -1.29 -8.65 3.35
C TYR A 47 -1.43 -7.85 2.04
N GLU A 48 -0.31 -7.29 1.61
CA GLU A 48 -0.17 -6.67 0.30
C GLU A 48 0.41 -7.73 -0.66
N PRO A 49 -0.30 -8.07 -1.77
CA PRO A 49 0.03 -9.27 -2.55
C PRO A 49 1.18 -9.12 -3.55
N ILE A 50 1.56 -7.89 -3.91
CA ILE A 50 2.54 -7.65 -4.98
C ILE A 50 3.97 -7.75 -4.45
N PHE A 51 4.27 -7.02 -3.37
CA PHE A 51 5.64 -6.89 -2.83
C PHE A 51 5.81 -7.47 -1.43
N GLY A 52 4.74 -7.83 -0.74
CA GLY A 52 4.82 -8.28 0.64
C GLY A 52 5.17 -7.16 1.62
N LEU A 53 4.61 -5.97 1.41
CA LEU A 53 4.89 -4.79 2.22
C LEU A 53 4.34 -4.92 3.64
N ASP A 54 4.92 -4.16 4.56
CA ASP A 54 4.40 -4.06 5.93
C ASP A 54 3.01 -3.44 5.94
N ILE A 55 2.11 -4.05 6.69
CA ILE A 55 0.70 -3.64 6.80
C ILE A 55 0.41 -3.17 8.21
N ASP A 56 -0.30 -2.04 8.31
CA ASP A 56 -0.90 -1.58 9.54
C ASP A 56 -2.29 -2.22 9.69
N ALA A 57 -2.35 -3.32 10.41
CA ALA A 57 -3.59 -4.06 10.68
C ALA A 57 -3.47 -4.74 12.05
N ASP A 58 -4.62 -4.93 12.73
CA ASP A 58 -4.63 -5.69 13.98
C ASP A 58 -4.39 -7.18 13.67
N ALA A 59 -3.51 -7.79 14.44
CA ALA A 59 -3.24 -9.23 14.33
C ALA A 59 -4.43 -10.09 14.79
N ASP A 60 -5.28 -9.54 15.65
CA ASP A 60 -6.49 -10.20 16.12
C ASP A 60 -7.64 -9.96 15.15
N ARG A 61 -8.05 -11.02 14.48
CA ARG A 61 -9.13 -10.98 13.48
C ARG A 61 -10.46 -10.49 14.04
N GLU A 62 -10.74 -10.77 15.30
CA GLU A 62 -11.99 -10.35 15.93
C GLU A 62 -12.11 -8.82 16.05
N LYS A 63 -10.99 -8.13 15.99
CA LYS A 63 -10.93 -6.66 16.03
C LYS A 63 -11.04 -5.99 14.67
N TRP A 64 -11.18 -6.75 13.56
CA TRP A 64 -11.28 -6.18 12.23
C TRP A 64 -12.65 -5.56 11.95
N THR A 65 -13.68 -5.97 12.67
CA THR A 65 -15.05 -5.51 12.49
C THR A 65 -15.68 -5.12 13.82
N GLU A 66 -16.63 -4.18 13.76
CA GLU A 66 -17.49 -3.82 14.88
C GLU A 66 -18.79 -4.61 14.82
N TYR A 67 -19.43 -4.78 15.99
CA TYR A 67 -20.69 -5.52 16.11
C TYR A 67 -21.81 -4.89 15.27
N TYR A 68 -21.91 -3.55 15.27
CA TYR A 68 -22.94 -2.84 14.51
C TYR A 68 -22.46 -2.58 13.10
N PHE A 69 -23.20 -3.05 12.11
CA PHE A 69 -22.86 -2.97 10.68
C PHE A 69 -22.62 -1.53 10.18
N PHE A 70 -23.37 -0.56 10.72
CA PHE A 70 -23.24 0.84 10.31
C PHE A 70 -22.13 1.61 11.03
N ASP A 71 -21.48 1.02 12.02
CA ASP A 71 -20.32 1.63 12.65
C ASP A 71 -19.12 1.62 11.71
N ALA A 72 -18.17 2.55 11.97
CA ALA A 72 -16.92 2.56 11.25
C ALA A 72 -16.14 1.26 11.54
N GLN A 73 -15.96 0.45 10.53
CA GLN A 73 -15.29 -0.84 10.67
C GLN A 73 -13.77 -0.66 10.71
N PRO A 74 -13.05 -1.24 11.70
CA PRO A 74 -11.60 -1.05 11.83
C PRO A 74 -10.80 -1.42 10.59
N TYR A 75 -11.18 -2.49 9.86
CA TYR A 75 -10.46 -2.93 8.65
C TYR A 75 -10.39 -1.85 7.55
N MET A 76 -11.29 -0.88 7.56
CA MET A 76 -11.34 0.21 6.57
C MET A 76 -10.13 1.14 6.65
N LYS A 77 -9.42 1.15 7.80
CA LYS A 77 -8.21 1.94 8.01
C LYS A 77 -6.92 1.17 7.74
N TYR A 78 -7.02 -0.13 7.51
CA TYR A 78 -5.85 -0.96 7.29
C TYR A 78 -5.21 -0.63 5.94
N GLY A 79 -3.90 -0.63 5.91
CA GLY A 79 -3.18 -0.30 4.69
C GLY A 79 -1.68 -0.51 4.83
N VAL A 80 -0.98 -0.19 3.77
CA VAL A 80 0.48 -0.26 3.72
C VAL A 80 1.10 0.80 4.62
N LYS A 81 2.07 0.41 5.43
CA LYS A 81 2.88 1.33 6.23
C LYS A 81 3.89 2.06 5.35
N THR A 82 4.06 3.34 5.63
CA THR A 82 5.04 4.19 4.94
C THR A 82 5.84 5.03 5.93
N ASP A 83 6.97 5.56 5.47
CA ASP A 83 7.69 6.60 6.18
C ASP A 83 7.10 8.00 5.90
N ASP A 84 7.74 9.06 6.39
CA ASP A 84 7.27 10.45 6.24
C ASP A 84 7.24 10.92 4.78
N ARG A 85 7.94 10.23 3.89
CA ARG A 85 8.04 10.55 2.46
C ARG A 85 7.23 9.60 1.57
N LEU A 86 6.38 8.78 2.18
CA LEU A 86 5.56 7.77 1.51
C LEU A 86 6.34 6.61 0.88
N HIS A 87 7.58 6.36 1.32
CA HIS A 87 8.28 5.13 0.98
C HIS A 87 7.59 3.94 1.67
N ALA A 88 7.34 2.88 0.92
CA ALA A 88 6.80 1.65 1.47
C ALA A 88 7.84 0.94 2.35
N LEU A 89 7.39 0.25 3.39
CA LEU A 89 8.26 -0.44 4.34
C LEU A 89 8.21 -1.95 4.13
N ILE A 90 9.36 -2.61 4.30
CA ILE A 90 9.48 -4.07 4.44
C ILE A 90 10.32 -4.33 5.69
N ASP A 91 9.78 -5.08 6.64
CA ASP A 91 10.42 -5.39 7.93
C ASP A 91 10.89 -4.12 8.67
N GLY A 92 10.08 -3.05 8.61
CA GLY A 92 10.36 -1.77 9.23
C GLY A 92 11.35 -0.88 8.47
N LYS A 93 11.86 -1.30 7.32
CA LYS A 93 12.86 -0.57 6.54
C LYS A 93 12.23 0.06 5.30
N PRO A 94 12.41 1.39 5.07
CA PRO A 94 11.92 2.04 3.86
C PRO A 94 12.63 1.52 2.62
N ILE A 95 11.85 1.28 1.55
CA ILE A 95 12.39 0.95 0.23
C ILE A 95 12.63 2.25 -0.53
N GLU A 96 13.88 2.53 -0.88
CA GLU A 96 14.33 3.82 -1.42
C GLU A 96 13.58 4.30 -2.65
N ASN A 97 13.16 3.39 -3.51
CA ASN A 97 12.56 3.70 -4.80
C ASN A 97 11.15 3.11 -4.97
N LEU A 98 10.49 2.75 -3.87
CA LEU A 98 9.10 2.28 -3.88
C LEU A 98 8.26 3.14 -2.96
N TYR A 99 7.29 3.84 -3.54
CA TYR A 99 6.33 4.69 -2.85
C TYR A 99 4.95 4.06 -2.88
N ALA A 100 4.13 4.41 -1.91
CA ALA A 100 2.72 4.05 -1.91
C ALA A 100 1.87 5.32 -1.91
N ALA A 101 0.76 5.28 -2.64
CA ALA A 101 -0.16 6.41 -2.78
C ALA A 101 -1.62 5.92 -2.83
N GLY A 102 -2.53 6.79 -2.42
CA GLY A 102 -3.96 6.53 -2.50
C GLY A 102 -4.50 5.65 -1.38
N SER A 103 -5.58 4.97 -1.67
CA SER A 103 -6.33 4.19 -0.66
C SER A 103 -5.65 2.90 -0.20
N VAL A 104 -4.50 2.55 -0.78
CA VAL A 104 -3.65 1.47 -0.24
C VAL A 104 -2.96 1.88 1.07
N LEU A 105 -2.86 3.18 1.35
CA LEU A 105 -2.20 3.72 2.52
C LEU A 105 -3.00 3.45 3.81
N SER A 106 -2.26 3.18 4.89
CA SER A 106 -2.82 3.03 6.23
C SER A 106 -3.49 4.33 6.72
N GLY A 107 -4.54 4.20 7.51
CA GLY A 107 -5.24 5.33 8.12
C GLY A 107 -6.30 6.00 7.23
N HIS A 108 -6.40 5.61 5.97
CA HIS A 108 -7.39 6.17 5.05
C HIS A 108 -8.71 5.38 5.07
N ASN A 109 -9.83 6.07 5.27
CA ASN A 109 -11.17 5.51 5.22
C ASN A 109 -12.01 6.24 4.15
N ALA A 110 -11.91 5.79 2.92
CA ALA A 110 -12.58 6.40 1.77
C ALA A 110 -14.12 6.31 1.87
N VAL A 111 -14.65 5.23 2.41
CA VAL A 111 -16.10 5.01 2.51
C VAL A 111 -16.73 6.03 3.46
N LYS A 112 -16.10 6.27 4.60
CA LYS A 112 -16.61 7.21 5.62
C LYS A 112 -16.39 8.66 5.21
N LEU A 113 -15.26 8.98 4.60
CA LEU A 113 -14.88 10.36 4.27
C LEU A 113 -15.47 10.83 2.93
N GLY A 114 -15.83 9.91 2.04
CA GLY A 114 -16.43 10.23 0.73
C GLY A 114 -15.52 11.00 -0.21
N ASP A 115 -14.22 11.05 0.05
CA ASP A 115 -13.26 11.85 -0.70
C ASP A 115 -12.08 11.04 -1.28
N ARG A 116 -12.32 9.80 -1.61
CA ARG A 116 -11.32 8.87 -2.15
C ARG A 116 -10.45 9.50 -3.25
N GLN A 117 -11.07 10.19 -4.19
CA GLN A 117 -10.36 10.85 -5.30
C GLN A 117 -9.45 11.98 -4.82
N GLY A 118 -9.90 12.76 -3.84
CA GLY A 118 -9.09 13.85 -3.27
C GLY A 118 -7.83 13.34 -2.59
N VAL A 119 -7.94 12.29 -1.79
CA VAL A 119 -6.78 11.68 -1.11
C VAL A 119 -5.84 11.02 -2.11
N ASP A 120 -6.35 10.31 -3.10
CA ASP A 120 -5.54 9.69 -4.15
C ASP A 120 -4.73 10.75 -4.91
N MET A 121 -5.34 11.88 -5.26
CA MET A 121 -4.66 13.00 -5.92
C MET A 121 -3.59 13.62 -5.03
N LEU A 122 -3.89 13.93 -3.77
CA LEU A 122 -2.96 14.58 -2.84
C LEU A 122 -1.74 13.70 -2.55
N THR A 123 -1.95 12.42 -2.30
CA THR A 123 -0.84 11.49 -2.05
C THR A 123 0.01 11.26 -3.29
N ALA A 124 -0.60 11.21 -4.48
CA ALA A 124 0.14 11.10 -5.73
C ALA A 124 1.01 12.35 -5.99
N LEU A 125 0.49 13.55 -5.73
CA LEU A 125 1.25 14.79 -5.83
C LEU A 125 2.42 14.84 -4.83
N GLU A 126 2.19 14.39 -3.61
CA GLU A 126 3.24 14.32 -2.58
C GLU A 126 4.34 13.34 -2.98
N VAL A 127 4.00 12.16 -3.47
CA VAL A 127 4.98 11.18 -3.98
C VAL A 127 5.77 11.78 -5.15
N ALA A 128 5.11 12.39 -6.12
CA ALA A 128 5.78 13.03 -7.25
C ALA A 128 6.77 14.11 -6.79
N ASN A 129 6.36 14.92 -5.82
CA ASN A 129 7.20 15.97 -5.24
C ASN A 129 8.44 15.38 -4.52
N ASN A 130 8.24 14.31 -3.75
CA ASN A 130 9.32 13.62 -3.06
C ASN A 130 10.33 13.00 -4.04
N ILE A 131 9.87 12.45 -5.15
CA ILE A 131 10.73 11.91 -6.22
C ILE A 131 11.56 13.03 -6.87
N LEU A 132 10.92 14.15 -7.20
CA LEU A 132 11.60 15.30 -7.82
C LEU A 132 12.64 15.93 -6.91
N ASN A 133 12.38 16.03 -5.61
CA ASN A 133 13.30 16.63 -4.63
C ASN A 133 14.49 15.73 -4.27
N ARG A 134 14.50 14.49 -4.74
CA ARG A 134 15.62 13.56 -4.56
C ARG A 134 16.83 13.86 -5.45
N ARG A 135 16.61 14.64 -6.49
CA ARG A 135 17.64 14.95 -7.49
C ARG A 135 18.64 16.01 -7.02
#